data_a970f4c40851352a4faadb14bf50541e
#
_entry.id   a970f4c40851352a4faadb14bf50541e
#
_cell.length_a   1.000
_cell.length_b   1.000
_cell.length_c   1.000
_cell.angle_alpha   90.00
_cell.angle_beta   90.00
_cell.angle_gamma   90.00
#
_symmetry.space_group_name_H-M   'P 1'
#
loop_
_entity.id
_entity.type
_entity.pdbx_description
1 polymer ?
#
loop_
_entity_poly.entity_id
_entity_poly.type
_entity_poly.pdbx_seq_one_letter_code
_entity_poly.pdbx_strand_id
1 'polypeptide(L)'
;MKKVFITGGAGYIGATLVPLLLKNGYEVTVYDNLSYGGDGIIHNFSEPTFNFIKGDILDKQHLHSSMKGHDVVVHLAAIVGYTACRMNEAHSYRVNHQGTINVVEGLDGDQLLLYGSTGSNYGTVDGICTEETPLNPLSIYGKSKTLGEEEVMKYQNSVAFRFATAFGPSPRLRLDLLVNDLSYSAHIQKYIAVYESHFMRTFIHVRDI
;
A
#
# COMPACT_ATOMS: atom_id res chain seq x y z
N MET A 1 -24.20 -5.93 4.85
CA MET A 1 -23.19 -4.96 4.35
C MET A 1 -21.84 -5.62 4.57
N LYS A 2 -20.98 -5.67 3.54
CA LYS A 2 -19.65 -6.26 3.70
C LYS A 2 -18.74 -5.32 4.50
N LYS A 3 -17.91 -5.90 5.37
CA LYS A 3 -16.97 -5.20 6.25
C LYS A 3 -15.56 -5.33 5.71
N VAL A 4 -14.91 -4.20 5.51
CA VAL A 4 -13.56 -4.12 4.96
C VAL A 4 -12.60 -3.58 6.01
N PHE A 5 -11.55 -4.33 6.32
CA PHE A 5 -10.46 -3.91 7.19
C PHE A 5 -9.27 -3.47 6.34
N ILE A 6 -8.76 -2.26 6.56
CA ILE A 6 -7.69 -1.69 5.75
C ILE A 6 -6.50 -1.33 6.64
N THR A 7 -5.40 -2.05 6.53
CA THR A 7 -4.14 -1.62 7.14
C THR A 7 -3.47 -0.55 6.27
N GLY A 8 -2.95 0.49 6.88
CA GLY A 8 -2.34 1.60 6.12
C GLY A 8 -3.37 2.49 5.41
N GLY A 9 -4.61 2.49 5.90
CA GLY A 9 -5.71 3.23 5.27
C GLY A 9 -5.56 4.75 5.33
N ALA A 10 -4.74 5.29 6.23
CA ALA A 10 -4.40 6.72 6.29
C ALA A 10 -3.29 7.12 5.29
N GLY A 11 -2.70 6.15 4.56
CA GLY A 11 -1.67 6.37 3.55
C GLY A 11 -2.22 6.91 2.22
N TYR A 12 -1.35 7.06 1.23
CA TYR A 12 -1.64 7.67 -0.07
C TYR A 12 -2.75 6.94 -0.85
N ILE A 13 -2.66 5.61 -0.99
CA ILE A 13 -3.68 4.79 -1.66
C ILE A 13 -4.93 4.69 -0.77
N GLY A 14 -4.75 4.38 0.52
CA GLY A 14 -5.85 4.19 1.47
C GLY A 14 -6.76 5.41 1.59
N ALA A 15 -6.19 6.62 1.67
CA ALA A 15 -6.96 7.87 1.76
C ALA A 15 -7.82 8.13 0.51
N THR A 16 -7.49 7.52 -0.64
CA THR A 16 -8.32 7.56 -1.85
C THR A 16 -9.34 6.42 -1.88
N LEU A 17 -8.96 5.24 -1.43
CA LEU A 17 -9.80 4.03 -1.45
C LEU A 17 -10.95 4.10 -0.42
N VAL A 18 -10.66 4.55 0.80
CA VAL A 18 -11.64 4.57 1.92
C VAL A 18 -12.93 5.29 1.54
N PRO A 19 -12.93 6.55 1.06
CA PRO A 19 -14.17 7.23 0.70
C PRO A 19 -14.91 6.57 -0.47
N LEU A 20 -14.21 5.90 -1.38
CA LEU A 20 -14.82 5.15 -2.48
C LEU A 20 -15.59 3.93 -1.95
N LEU A 21 -15.02 3.19 -1.01
CA LEU A 21 -15.68 2.04 -0.38
C LEU A 21 -16.92 2.48 0.42
N LEU A 22 -16.79 3.53 1.24
CA LEU A 22 -17.92 4.09 2.01
C LEU A 22 -19.07 4.49 1.09
N LYS A 23 -18.76 5.22 0.00
CA LYS A 23 -19.75 5.63 -1.00
C LYS A 23 -20.45 4.44 -1.67
N ASN A 24 -19.77 3.30 -1.79
CA ASN A 24 -20.32 2.07 -2.36
C ASN A 24 -20.98 1.14 -1.33
N GLY A 25 -21.24 1.63 -0.12
CA GLY A 25 -22.03 0.92 0.88
C GLY A 25 -21.26 -0.16 1.65
N TYR A 26 -19.93 -0.06 1.74
CA TYR A 26 -19.14 -0.90 2.62
C TYR A 26 -19.03 -0.27 4.02
N GLU A 27 -18.91 -1.12 5.04
CA GLU A 27 -18.42 -0.70 6.36
C GLU A 27 -16.89 -0.80 6.33
N VAL A 28 -16.19 0.28 6.65
CA VAL A 28 -14.73 0.35 6.53
C VAL A 28 -14.09 0.60 7.89
N THR A 29 -13.18 -0.27 8.27
CA THR A 29 -12.29 -0.08 9.43
C THR A 29 -10.88 0.17 8.94
N VAL A 30 -10.34 1.35 9.23
CA VAL A 30 -8.94 1.70 8.98
C VAL A 30 -8.11 1.37 10.21
N TYR A 31 -7.03 0.60 10.02
CA TYR A 31 -6.01 0.30 11.02
C TYR A 31 -4.68 0.91 10.58
N ASP A 32 -4.21 1.93 11.31
CA ASP A 32 -3.03 2.69 10.92
C ASP A 32 -2.30 3.25 12.17
N ASN A 33 -0.98 3.25 12.17
CA ASN A 33 -0.20 3.80 13.27
C ASN A 33 0.02 5.32 13.16
N LEU A 34 -0.44 5.93 12.06
CA LEU A 34 -0.32 7.35 11.75
C LEU A 34 1.13 7.86 11.64
N SER A 35 2.08 7.00 11.26
CA SER A 35 3.48 7.40 11.06
C SER A 35 3.65 8.55 10.06
N TYR A 36 2.70 8.73 9.18
CA TYR A 36 2.66 9.81 8.18
C TYR A 36 1.50 10.80 8.38
N GLY A 37 0.95 10.88 9.60
CA GLY A 37 -0.19 11.71 9.92
C GLY A 37 -1.55 11.05 9.60
N GLY A 38 -2.64 11.72 9.95
CA GLY A 38 -4.01 11.24 9.78
C GLY A 38 -4.91 12.16 8.95
N ASP A 39 -4.37 13.25 8.44
CA ASP A 39 -5.15 14.30 7.75
C ASP A 39 -5.92 13.75 6.54
N GLY A 40 -5.35 12.74 5.86
CA GLY A 40 -5.94 12.10 4.70
C GLY A 40 -7.27 11.37 4.94
N ILE A 41 -7.61 11.06 6.19
CA ILE A 41 -8.85 10.31 6.52
C ILE A 41 -9.83 11.09 7.41
N ILE A 42 -9.48 12.31 7.85
CA ILE A 42 -10.31 13.09 8.77
C ILE A 42 -11.73 13.28 8.25
N HIS A 43 -11.89 13.52 6.96
CA HIS A 43 -13.20 13.75 6.33
C HIS A 43 -14.14 12.53 6.39
N ASN A 44 -13.63 11.32 6.67
CA ASN A 44 -14.46 10.12 6.76
C ASN A 44 -15.09 9.92 8.15
N PHE A 45 -14.65 10.67 9.18
CA PHE A 45 -15.17 10.50 10.55
C PHE A 45 -16.63 10.90 10.71
N SER A 46 -17.21 11.62 9.76
CA SER A 46 -18.65 11.92 9.72
C SER A 46 -19.50 10.76 9.17
N GLU A 47 -18.87 9.75 8.54
CA GLU A 47 -19.58 8.63 7.94
C GLU A 47 -19.89 7.57 9.02
N PRO A 48 -21.16 7.18 9.21
CA PRO A 48 -21.55 6.20 10.25
C PRO A 48 -20.94 4.81 10.08
N THR A 49 -20.53 4.46 8.86
CA THR A 49 -19.94 3.16 8.51
C THR A 49 -18.41 3.20 8.46
N PHE A 50 -17.81 4.30 8.92
CA PHE A 50 -16.37 4.43 9.04
C PHE A 50 -15.92 4.20 10.47
N ASN A 51 -14.90 3.34 10.64
CA ASN A 51 -14.23 3.09 11.90
C ASN A 51 -12.73 3.32 11.76
N PHE A 52 -12.11 3.86 12.81
CA PHE A 52 -10.67 4.04 12.87
C PHE A 52 -10.09 3.39 14.13
N ILE A 53 -9.05 2.59 13.95
CA ILE A 53 -8.28 1.97 15.03
C ILE A 53 -6.82 2.39 14.87
N LYS A 54 -6.27 3.10 15.86
CA LYS A 54 -4.84 3.38 15.89
C LYS A 54 -4.09 2.14 16.33
N GLY A 55 -3.24 1.60 15.44
CA GLY A 55 -2.47 0.40 15.76
C GLY A 55 -1.33 0.16 14.78
N ASP A 56 -0.38 -0.66 15.19
CA ASP A 56 0.78 -1.05 14.39
C ASP A 56 0.65 -2.53 13.97
N ILE A 57 0.93 -2.84 12.71
CA ILE A 57 0.89 -4.22 12.20
C ILE A 57 1.95 -5.12 12.84
N LEU A 58 2.92 -4.54 13.54
CA LEU A 58 3.90 -5.28 14.35
C LEU A 58 3.34 -5.68 15.73
N ASP A 59 2.25 -5.06 16.20
CA ASP A 59 1.51 -5.51 17.38
C ASP A 59 0.51 -6.61 16.97
N LYS A 60 1.02 -7.83 16.94
CA LYS A 60 0.27 -9.01 16.49
C LYS A 60 -1.05 -9.21 17.24
N GLN A 61 -1.05 -9.05 18.55
CA GLN A 61 -2.25 -9.32 19.37
C GLN A 61 -3.34 -8.29 19.08
N HIS A 62 -2.99 -7.00 19.05
CA HIS A 62 -3.93 -5.92 18.74
C HIS A 62 -4.45 -6.02 17.30
N LEU A 63 -3.56 -6.29 16.33
CA LEU A 63 -3.93 -6.50 14.92
C LEU A 63 -4.96 -7.64 14.78
N HIS A 64 -4.66 -8.84 15.31
CA HIS A 64 -5.53 -10.00 15.19
C HIS A 64 -6.91 -9.78 15.82
N SER A 65 -6.97 -9.12 17.00
CA SER A 65 -8.25 -8.79 17.64
C SER A 65 -9.07 -7.79 16.81
N SER A 66 -8.39 -6.84 16.14
CA SER A 66 -9.02 -5.81 15.32
C SER A 66 -9.51 -6.33 13.96
N MET A 67 -8.88 -7.36 13.41
CA MET A 67 -9.24 -7.95 12.10
C MET A 67 -10.50 -8.82 12.16
N LYS A 68 -10.87 -9.33 13.34
CA LYS A 68 -11.99 -10.27 13.49
C LYS A 68 -13.31 -9.70 12.99
N GLY A 69 -14.09 -10.56 12.32
CA GLY A 69 -15.44 -10.23 11.86
C GLY A 69 -15.51 -9.30 10.66
N HIS A 70 -14.40 -9.11 9.94
CA HIS A 70 -14.37 -8.45 8.63
C HIS A 70 -14.38 -9.49 7.51
N ASP A 71 -15.02 -9.17 6.37
CA ASP A 71 -15.10 -10.06 5.21
C ASP A 71 -13.88 -9.96 4.31
N VAL A 72 -13.28 -8.77 4.25
CA VAL A 72 -12.14 -8.44 3.38
C VAL A 72 -11.07 -7.71 4.17
N VAL A 73 -9.82 -8.12 3.98
CA VAL A 73 -8.65 -7.43 4.50
C VAL A 73 -7.86 -6.84 3.32
N VAL A 74 -7.70 -5.52 3.31
CA VAL A 74 -6.86 -4.81 2.34
C VAL A 74 -5.57 -4.40 3.04
N HIS A 75 -4.46 -5.03 2.67
CA HIS A 75 -3.17 -4.80 3.31
C HIS A 75 -2.32 -3.82 2.50
N LEU A 76 -2.33 -2.54 2.93
CA LEU A 76 -1.56 -1.45 2.33
C LEU A 76 -0.45 -0.92 3.25
N ALA A 77 -0.46 -1.26 4.55
CA ALA A 77 0.54 -0.80 5.50
C ALA A 77 1.94 -1.29 5.11
N ALA A 78 2.84 -0.36 4.82
CA ALA A 78 4.22 -0.63 4.45
C ALA A 78 5.08 0.62 4.58
N ILE A 79 6.39 0.46 4.73
CA ILE A 79 7.37 1.51 4.47
C ILE A 79 7.66 1.48 2.96
N VAL A 80 7.32 2.57 2.27
CA VAL A 80 7.28 2.62 0.81
C VAL A 80 8.32 3.56 0.24
N GLY A 81 9.03 3.08 -0.78
CA GLY A 81 9.99 3.85 -1.55
C GLY A 81 11.44 3.62 -1.14
N TYR A 82 12.35 3.85 -2.08
CA TYR A 82 13.78 3.57 -1.94
C TYR A 82 14.42 4.33 -0.77
N THR A 83 14.18 5.63 -0.69
CA THR A 83 14.79 6.51 0.33
C THR A 83 14.33 6.14 1.74
N ALA A 84 13.01 5.99 1.94
CA ALA A 84 12.46 5.65 3.26
C ALA A 84 12.94 4.29 3.75
N CYS A 85 13.04 3.29 2.86
CA CYS A 85 13.53 1.97 3.23
C CYS A 85 15.03 1.97 3.57
N ARG A 86 15.83 2.81 2.92
CA ARG A 86 17.27 2.94 3.23
C ARG A 86 17.56 3.62 4.55
N MET A 87 16.70 4.51 5.01
CA MET A 87 16.89 5.20 6.30
C MET A 87 16.96 4.25 7.48
N ASN A 88 16.19 3.16 7.43
CA ASN A 88 16.22 2.08 8.42
C ASN A 88 15.82 0.75 7.78
N GLU A 89 16.80 0.05 7.22
CA GLU A 89 16.59 -1.19 6.49
C GLU A 89 15.95 -2.28 7.35
N ALA A 90 16.46 -2.47 8.56
CA ALA A 90 15.96 -3.48 9.48
C ALA A 90 14.49 -3.23 9.85
N HIS A 91 14.12 -1.97 10.10
CA HIS A 91 12.74 -1.61 10.38
C HIS A 91 11.85 -1.81 9.16
N SER A 92 12.33 -1.46 7.97
CA SER A 92 11.59 -1.66 6.71
C SER A 92 11.30 -3.14 6.45
N TYR A 93 12.27 -4.03 6.66
CA TYR A 93 12.03 -5.48 6.59
C TYR A 93 11.04 -5.95 7.65
N ARG A 94 11.15 -5.47 8.88
CA ARG A 94 10.19 -5.84 9.93
C ARG A 94 8.76 -5.42 9.56
N VAL A 95 8.56 -4.19 9.11
CA VAL A 95 7.22 -3.70 8.73
C VAL A 95 6.71 -4.44 7.50
N ASN A 96 7.49 -4.47 6.42
CA ASN A 96 7.00 -4.96 5.13
C ASN A 96 6.92 -6.49 5.04
N HIS A 97 7.74 -7.22 5.79
CA HIS A 97 7.73 -8.67 5.79
C HIS A 97 7.08 -9.23 7.07
N GLN A 98 7.64 -8.97 8.28
CA GLN A 98 7.05 -9.49 9.50
C GLN A 98 5.63 -8.96 9.76
N GLY A 99 5.38 -7.68 9.45
CA GLY A 99 4.03 -7.09 9.53
C GLY A 99 3.06 -7.81 8.59
N THR A 100 3.48 -8.17 7.38
CA THR A 100 2.67 -8.96 6.43
C THR A 100 2.42 -10.37 6.96
N ILE A 101 3.41 -11.05 7.54
CA ILE A 101 3.22 -12.34 8.23
C ILE A 101 2.16 -12.21 9.31
N ASN A 102 2.23 -11.19 10.16
CA ASN A 102 1.23 -10.97 11.20
C ASN A 102 -0.18 -10.79 10.64
N VAL A 103 -0.33 -10.11 9.50
CA VAL A 103 -1.63 -9.98 8.82
C VAL A 103 -2.13 -11.36 8.35
N VAL A 104 -1.29 -12.13 7.66
CA VAL A 104 -1.67 -13.44 7.13
C VAL A 104 -2.06 -14.40 8.26
N GLU A 105 -1.30 -14.43 9.34
CA GLU A 105 -1.58 -15.29 10.52
C GLU A 105 -2.84 -14.87 11.31
N GLY A 106 -3.32 -13.64 11.12
CA GLY A 106 -4.54 -13.12 11.74
C GLY A 106 -5.82 -13.41 10.97
N LEU A 107 -5.72 -13.96 9.76
CA LEU A 107 -6.89 -14.30 8.94
C LEU A 107 -7.61 -15.55 9.47
N ASP A 108 -8.92 -15.57 9.36
CA ASP A 108 -9.78 -16.65 9.87
C ASP A 108 -10.19 -17.70 8.82
N GLY A 109 -9.58 -17.66 7.63
CA GLY A 109 -9.80 -18.65 6.56
C GLY A 109 -10.90 -18.29 5.57
N ASP A 110 -11.93 -17.55 5.94
CA ASP A 110 -13.02 -17.13 5.06
C ASP A 110 -12.78 -15.73 4.47
N GLN A 111 -11.92 -14.94 5.09
CA GLN A 111 -11.62 -13.57 4.68
C GLN A 111 -10.87 -13.54 3.33
N LEU A 112 -11.22 -12.57 2.48
CA LEU A 112 -10.46 -12.27 1.28
C LEU A 112 -9.30 -11.31 1.64
N LEU A 113 -8.07 -11.69 1.32
CA LEU A 113 -6.89 -10.83 1.48
C LEU A 113 -6.53 -10.17 0.14
N LEU A 114 -6.54 -8.83 0.11
CA LEU A 114 -6.05 -8.02 -1.00
C LEU A 114 -4.74 -7.34 -0.59
N TYR A 115 -3.65 -7.67 -1.26
CA TYR A 115 -2.31 -7.18 -0.91
C TYR A 115 -1.78 -6.18 -1.94
N GLY A 116 -1.44 -4.99 -1.47
CA GLY A 116 -0.74 -4.01 -2.28
C GLY A 116 0.74 -4.37 -2.45
N SER A 117 1.07 -5.16 -3.46
CA SER A 117 2.46 -5.46 -3.87
C SER A 117 3.01 -4.38 -4.80
N THR A 118 4.08 -4.63 -5.53
CA THR A 118 4.77 -3.63 -6.33
C THR A 118 5.41 -4.21 -7.58
N GLY A 119 5.36 -3.50 -8.69
CA GLY A 119 6.14 -3.83 -9.88
C GLY A 119 7.66 -3.78 -9.67
N SER A 120 8.15 -3.19 -8.57
CA SER A 120 9.58 -3.23 -8.21
C SER A 120 10.10 -4.64 -7.90
N ASN A 121 9.20 -5.62 -7.74
CA ASN A 121 9.54 -7.03 -7.57
C ASN A 121 10.23 -7.61 -8.79
N TYR A 122 9.89 -7.14 -9.99
CA TYR A 122 10.48 -7.65 -11.24
C TYR A 122 11.94 -7.26 -11.43
N GLY A 123 12.38 -6.12 -10.87
CA GLY A 123 13.71 -5.58 -11.13
C GLY A 123 13.84 -4.99 -12.53
N THR A 124 14.99 -5.22 -13.19
CA THR A 124 15.21 -4.83 -14.59
C THR A 124 14.80 -5.99 -15.50
N VAL A 125 13.89 -5.73 -16.42
CA VAL A 125 13.38 -6.73 -17.38
C VAL A 125 13.41 -6.14 -18.78
N ASP A 126 13.89 -6.94 -19.73
CA ASP A 126 13.80 -6.62 -21.15
C ASP A 126 12.46 -7.12 -21.70
N GLY A 127 11.61 -6.19 -22.15
CA GLY A 127 10.29 -6.52 -22.71
C GLY A 127 9.13 -6.29 -21.74
N ILE A 128 8.07 -7.09 -21.91
CA ILE A 128 6.81 -6.95 -21.15
C ILE A 128 6.80 -7.93 -19.99
N CYS A 129 6.55 -7.41 -18.78
CA CYS A 129 6.33 -8.25 -17.60
C CYS A 129 4.93 -8.87 -17.62
N THR A 130 4.85 -10.12 -17.20
CA THR A 130 3.61 -10.83 -16.85
C THR A 130 3.70 -11.31 -15.41
N GLU A 131 2.62 -11.86 -14.87
CA GLU A 131 2.60 -12.42 -13.52
C GLU A 131 3.58 -13.58 -13.34
N GLU A 132 3.93 -14.28 -14.43
CA GLU A 132 4.87 -15.40 -14.46
C GLU A 132 6.34 -14.95 -14.62
N THR A 133 6.59 -13.66 -14.90
CA THR A 133 7.96 -13.15 -15.04
C THR A 133 8.72 -13.33 -13.72
N PRO A 134 9.92 -13.93 -13.75
CA PRO A 134 10.72 -14.16 -12.55
C PRO A 134 10.99 -12.85 -11.78
N LEU A 135 10.91 -12.92 -10.46
CA LEU A 135 11.14 -11.78 -9.59
C LEU A 135 12.64 -11.64 -9.28
N ASN A 136 13.18 -10.45 -9.52
CA ASN A 136 14.57 -10.09 -9.23
C ASN A 136 14.67 -8.67 -8.63
N PRO A 137 14.13 -8.45 -7.42
CA PRO A 137 14.06 -7.12 -6.83
C PRO A 137 15.45 -6.56 -6.51
N LEU A 138 15.74 -5.35 -6.95
CA LEU A 138 17.03 -4.69 -6.77
C LEU A 138 17.10 -3.85 -5.49
N SER A 139 15.99 -3.29 -5.07
CA SER A 139 15.92 -2.42 -3.89
C SER A 139 15.49 -3.17 -2.63
N ILE A 140 15.83 -2.61 -1.45
CA ILE A 140 15.35 -3.11 -0.15
C ILE A 140 13.81 -3.12 -0.12
N TYR A 141 13.18 -2.06 -0.66
CA TYR A 141 11.73 -1.99 -0.80
C TYR A 141 11.20 -3.17 -1.62
N GLY A 142 11.71 -3.39 -2.84
CA GLY A 142 11.30 -4.51 -3.69
C GLY A 142 11.51 -5.86 -3.00
N LYS A 143 12.69 -6.09 -2.40
CA LYS A 143 13.00 -7.33 -1.69
C LYS A 143 12.04 -7.60 -0.53
N SER A 144 11.80 -6.62 0.33
CA SER A 144 10.90 -6.77 1.48
C SER A 144 9.45 -6.98 1.06
N LYS A 145 9.00 -6.33 -0.03
CA LYS A 145 7.64 -6.52 -0.59
C LYS A 145 7.49 -7.88 -1.27
N THR A 146 8.54 -8.38 -1.95
CA THR A 146 8.55 -9.73 -2.54
C THR A 146 8.40 -10.80 -1.45
N LEU A 147 9.17 -10.71 -0.36
CA LEU A 147 9.02 -11.63 0.78
C LEU A 147 7.61 -11.57 1.39
N GLY A 148 7.02 -10.38 1.52
CA GLY A 148 5.63 -10.24 1.96
C GLY A 148 4.63 -10.89 0.99
N GLU A 149 4.82 -10.73 -0.32
CA GLU A 149 3.98 -11.35 -1.34
C GLU A 149 4.06 -12.89 -1.28
N GLU A 150 5.24 -13.45 -1.08
CA GLU A 150 5.43 -14.89 -0.89
C GLU A 150 4.63 -15.43 0.30
N GLU A 151 4.55 -14.68 1.41
CA GLU A 151 3.73 -15.06 2.56
C GLU A 151 2.22 -14.97 2.25
N VAL A 152 1.80 -13.90 1.58
CA VAL A 152 0.41 -13.70 1.16
C VAL A 152 -0.07 -14.81 0.24
N MET A 153 0.75 -15.23 -0.72
CA MET A 153 0.40 -16.28 -1.70
C MET A 153 0.30 -17.68 -1.09
N LYS A 154 0.72 -17.89 0.17
CA LYS A 154 0.44 -19.14 0.92
C LYS A 154 -1.02 -19.20 1.39
N TYR A 155 -1.71 -18.07 1.49
CA TYR A 155 -3.10 -17.99 1.88
C TYR A 155 -3.99 -18.12 0.65
N GLN A 156 -4.84 -19.16 0.60
CA GLN A 156 -5.58 -19.54 -0.59
C GLN A 156 -6.53 -18.44 -1.09
N ASN A 157 -7.22 -17.72 -0.19
CA ASN A 157 -8.16 -16.66 -0.56
C ASN A 157 -7.48 -15.29 -0.60
N SER A 158 -6.46 -15.15 -1.44
CA SER A 158 -5.67 -13.92 -1.56
C SER A 158 -5.46 -13.47 -3.01
N VAL A 159 -5.27 -12.16 -3.17
CA VAL A 159 -4.83 -11.54 -4.43
C VAL A 159 -3.72 -10.54 -4.12
N ALA A 160 -2.60 -10.64 -4.82
CA ALA A 160 -1.50 -9.69 -4.74
C ALA A 160 -1.45 -8.81 -5.99
N PHE A 161 -1.52 -7.49 -5.82
CA PHE A 161 -1.47 -6.52 -6.90
C PHE A 161 -0.06 -5.93 -7.01
N ARG A 162 0.67 -6.25 -8.06
CA ARG A 162 1.99 -5.66 -8.35
C ARG A 162 1.83 -4.30 -9.02
N PHE A 163 1.43 -3.30 -8.24
CA PHE A 163 1.15 -1.96 -8.76
C PHE A 163 2.35 -1.34 -9.47
N ALA A 164 2.08 -0.67 -10.60
CA ALA A 164 2.98 0.27 -11.23
C ALA A 164 3.24 1.49 -10.32
N THR A 165 4.12 2.40 -10.73
CA THR A 165 4.38 3.63 -9.97
C THR A 165 3.12 4.49 -9.90
N ALA A 166 2.56 4.61 -8.71
CA ALA A 166 1.34 5.37 -8.49
C ALA A 166 1.58 6.87 -8.64
N PHE A 167 0.57 7.59 -9.16
CA PHE A 167 0.57 9.05 -9.24
C PHE A 167 -0.85 9.61 -9.11
N GLY A 168 -0.96 10.93 -9.01
CA GLY A 168 -2.24 11.64 -8.95
C GLY A 168 -2.57 12.21 -7.58
N PRO A 169 -3.66 12.99 -7.46
CA PRO A 169 -4.07 13.62 -6.22
C PRO A 169 -4.67 12.61 -5.24
N SER A 170 -4.28 12.72 -3.97
CA SER A 170 -4.86 12.00 -2.85
C SER A 170 -5.01 12.93 -1.67
N PRO A 171 -5.99 12.74 -0.77
CA PRO A 171 -6.09 13.48 0.48
C PRO A 171 -4.81 13.43 1.32
N ARG A 172 -4.07 12.31 1.26
CA ARG A 172 -2.71 12.21 1.77
C ARG A 172 -1.73 12.30 0.59
N LEU A 173 -1.42 13.53 0.16
CA LEU A 173 -0.58 13.78 -1.01
C LEU A 173 0.87 13.32 -0.78
N ARG A 174 1.48 12.77 -1.84
CA ARG A 174 2.89 12.40 -1.91
C ARG A 174 3.57 13.13 -3.06
N LEU A 175 4.29 14.20 -2.73
CA LEU A 175 5.07 14.97 -3.70
C LEU A 175 6.39 14.30 -4.08
N ASP A 176 6.81 13.26 -3.36
CA ASP A 176 8.00 12.47 -3.65
C ASP A 176 7.81 11.42 -4.76
N LEU A 177 6.57 11.23 -5.25
CA LEU A 177 6.28 10.35 -6.39
C LEU A 177 6.60 11.07 -7.70
N LEU A 178 7.31 10.38 -8.60
CA LEU A 178 7.93 10.98 -9.80
C LEU A 178 6.99 11.91 -10.58
N VAL A 179 5.80 11.46 -10.96
CA VAL A 179 4.86 12.29 -11.75
C VAL A 179 4.33 13.46 -10.93
N ASN A 180 4.06 13.24 -9.64
CA ASN A 180 3.60 14.30 -8.74
C ASN A 180 4.69 15.37 -8.52
N ASP A 181 5.94 14.93 -8.30
CA ASP A 181 7.10 15.83 -8.16
C ASP A 181 7.34 16.65 -9.42
N LEU A 182 7.42 16.00 -10.59
CA LEU A 182 7.63 16.71 -11.86
C LEU A 182 6.49 17.70 -12.14
N SER A 183 5.24 17.33 -11.85
CA SER A 183 4.08 18.23 -12.04
C SER A 183 4.16 19.45 -11.11
N TYR A 184 4.49 19.22 -9.84
CA TYR A 184 4.64 20.27 -8.85
C TYR A 184 5.83 21.20 -9.22
N SER A 185 6.98 20.63 -9.55
CA SER A 185 8.18 21.37 -9.96
C SER A 185 7.91 22.21 -11.21
N ALA A 186 7.25 21.65 -12.23
CA ALA A 186 6.86 22.39 -13.44
C ALA A 186 5.95 23.59 -13.11
N HIS A 187 5.02 23.41 -12.18
CA HIS A 187 4.11 24.50 -11.80
C HIS A 187 4.82 25.60 -11.01
N ILE A 188 5.64 25.27 -10.02
CA ILE A 188 6.30 26.23 -9.13
C ILE A 188 7.56 26.82 -9.77
N GLN A 189 8.45 25.95 -10.27
CA GLN A 189 9.76 26.33 -10.79
C GLN A 189 9.76 26.73 -12.26
N LYS A 190 8.68 26.39 -13.00
CA LYS A 190 8.52 26.62 -14.45
C LYS A 190 9.50 25.83 -15.32
N TYR A 191 10.22 24.88 -14.75
CA TYR A 191 11.06 23.91 -15.46
C TYR A 191 11.06 22.56 -14.73
N ILE A 192 11.45 21.52 -15.44
CA ILE A 192 11.72 20.19 -14.89
C ILE A 192 13.09 19.72 -15.34
N ALA A 193 13.78 18.97 -14.47
CA ALA A 193 15.01 18.26 -14.82
C ALA A 193 14.71 16.75 -14.85
N VAL A 194 14.95 16.13 -15.99
CA VAL A 194 14.75 14.69 -16.15
C VAL A 194 16.09 14.02 -16.30
N TYR A 195 16.39 13.09 -15.39
CA TYR A 195 17.58 12.25 -15.44
C TYR A 195 17.21 10.89 -16.02
N GLU A 196 18.15 10.25 -16.72
CA GLU A 196 17.96 8.89 -17.27
C GLU A 196 16.65 8.79 -18.11
N SER A 197 16.46 9.76 -19.01
CA SER A 197 15.21 9.90 -19.79
C SER A 197 14.90 8.71 -20.71
N HIS A 198 15.87 7.82 -20.92
CA HIS A 198 15.71 6.59 -21.70
C HIS A 198 15.09 5.43 -20.92
N PHE A 199 14.99 5.53 -19.58
CA PHE A 199 14.37 4.49 -18.77
C PHE A 199 12.85 4.46 -18.98
N MET A 200 12.36 3.28 -19.33
CA MET A 200 10.92 3.01 -19.41
C MET A 200 10.38 2.68 -18.02
N ARG A 201 9.27 3.32 -17.66
CA ARG A 201 8.56 3.06 -16.39
C ARG A 201 7.07 3.00 -16.64
N THR A 202 6.41 2.13 -15.91
CA THR A 202 4.94 2.03 -15.90
C THR A 202 4.38 2.89 -14.79
N PHE A 203 3.24 3.52 -15.06
CA PHE A 203 2.52 4.37 -14.11
C PHE A 203 1.06 3.97 -14.03
N ILE A 204 0.46 4.17 -12.85
CA ILE A 204 -0.96 3.98 -12.61
C ILE A 204 -1.52 5.15 -11.81
N HIS A 205 -2.65 5.70 -12.24
CA HIS A 205 -3.29 6.75 -11.46
C HIS A 205 -3.91 6.17 -10.18
N VAL A 206 -3.81 6.91 -9.06
CA VAL A 206 -4.24 6.43 -7.74
C VAL A 206 -5.72 6.04 -7.66
N ARG A 207 -6.57 6.55 -8.56
CA ARG A 207 -7.99 6.19 -8.66
C ARG A 207 -8.25 4.92 -9.46
N ASP A 208 -7.25 4.42 -10.18
CA ASP A 208 -7.34 3.20 -10.98
C ASP A 208 -6.74 1.99 -10.26
N ILE A 209 -6.17 2.24 -9.06
CA ILE A 209 -5.73 1.24 -8.09
C ILE A 209 -6.96 0.71 -7.32
#